data_fcdc2e364b1781879bd25798a74cf9fb
#
_entry.id   fcdc2e364b1781879bd25798a74cf9fb
#
_cell.length_a   1.000
_cell.length_b   1.000
_cell.length_c   1.000
_cell.angle_alpha   90.00
_cell.angle_beta   90.00
_cell.angle_gamma   90.00
#
_symmetry.space_group_name_H-M   'P 1'
#
loop_
_entity.id
_entity.type
_entity.pdbx_description
1 polymer ?
#
loop_
_entity_poly.entity_id
_entity_poly.type
_entity_poly.pdbx_seq_one_letter_code
_entity_poly.pdbx_strand_id
1 'polypeptide(L)'
;TQKADQTVLAISADKKAWGPNYLHFGFNLESEFKHDSRVSFLLGYSQQEVSRYGAEWLTSASIGDEPSLESSLYWPLDPAGNMFGYLTGGYSDRALYDYENEVRTTVYALRGLEVTAGIGFEYQGQWRTTVGLRRTEGRAHAVSGLSQRTNLGFDESSLEWRFVFD
;
A
#
# COMPACT_ATOMS: atom_id res chain seq x y z
N THR A 1 -18.45 60.88 14.89
CA THR A 1 -18.42 59.73 14.01
C THR A 1 -17.19 58.91 14.34
N GLN A 2 -17.34 57.90 15.22
CA GLN A 2 -16.27 56.93 15.50
C GLN A 2 -16.18 55.99 14.33
N LYS A 3 -15.05 55.96 13.61
CA LYS A 3 -14.67 54.90 12.71
C LYS A 3 -14.33 53.68 13.57
N ALA A 4 -15.08 52.61 13.43
CA ALA A 4 -14.76 51.31 14.01
C ALA A 4 -13.41 50.86 13.43
N ASP A 5 -12.45 50.63 14.30
CA ASP A 5 -11.14 50.08 13.97
C ASP A 5 -11.33 48.58 13.61
N GLN A 6 -11.38 48.28 12.31
CA GLN A 6 -11.50 46.92 11.84
C GLN A 6 -10.09 46.33 11.72
N THR A 7 -9.76 45.44 12.63
CA THR A 7 -8.54 44.62 12.52
C THR A 7 -8.78 43.54 11.47
N VAL A 8 -8.07 43.61 10.37
CA VAL A 8 -8.10 42.60 9.31
C VAL A 8 -6.92 41.66 9.49
N LEU A 9 -7.18 40.37 9.68
CA LEU A 9 -6.17 39.34 9.65
C LEU A 9 -5.98 38.93 8.18
N ALA A 10 -4.83 39.23 7.57
CA ALA A 10 -4.45 38.73 6.26
C ALA A 10 -3.61 37.48 6.44
N ILE A 11 -4.10 36.35 5.97
CA ILE A 11 -3.35 35.07 5.93
C ILE A 11 -2.85 34.88 4.51
N SER A 12 -1.53 34.84 4.34
CA SER A 12 -0.88 34.45 3.09
C SER A 12 -0.30 33.06 3.24
N ALA A 13 -0.67 32.14 2.36
CA ALA A 13 -0.08 30.81 2.29
C ALA A 13 0.74 30.69 1.02
N ASP A 14 2.03 30.56 1.16
CA ASP A 14 2.94 30.34 0.04
C ASP A 14 3.21 28.84 -0.09
N LYS A 15 3.11 28.34 -1.33
CA LYS A 15 3.43 26.96 -1.65
C LYS A 15 4.94 26.73 -1.49
N LYS A 16 5.33 25.65 -0.80
CA LYS A 16 6.73 25.30 -0.62
C LYS A 16 7.44 25.10 -1.96
N ALA A 17 8.64 25.66 -2.12
CA ALA A 17 9.40 25.62 -3.36
C ALA A 17 9.90 24.21 -3.75
N TRP A 18 9.99 23.29 -2.79
CA TRP A 18 10.37 21.87 -2.98
C TRP A 18 9.13 21.00 -3.02
N GLY A 19 8.35 21.13 -4.00
CA GLY A 19 7.20 20.41 -4.51
C GLY A 19 6.52 19.34 -3.64
N PRO A 20 5.36 18.88 -4.06
CA PRO A 20 4.59 17.87 -3.34
C PRO A 20 5.05 16.41 -3.59
N ASN A 21 6.21 16.22 -4.19
CA ASN A 21 6.69 14.90 -4.59
C ASN A 21 7.89 14.48 -3.76
N TYR A 22 7.87 13.26 -3.26
CA TYR A 22 8.93 12.70 -2.43
C TYR A 22 9.44 11.39 -2.99
N LEU A 23 10.75 11.20 -2.91
CA LEU A 23 11.42 9.95 -3.21
C LEU A 23 11.97 9.37 -1.89
N HIS A 24 11.66 8.13 -1.62
CA HIS A 24 12.07 7.42 -0.42
C HIS A 24 12.99 6.27 -0.78
N PHE A 25 14.02 6.08 0.03
CA PHE A 25 14.93 4.95 -0.09
C PHE A 25 15.00 4.21 1.23
N GLY A 26 15.04 2.90 1.16
CA GLY A 26 15.20 2.05 2.31
C GLY A 26 16.07 0.84 1.98
N PHE A 27 16.68 0.30 3.01
CA PHE A 27 17.41 -0.94 2.95
C PHE A 27 16.94 -1.81 4.11
N ASN A 28 16.55 -3.03 3.82
CA ASN A 28 16.17 -4.01 4.82
C ASN A 28 17.14 -5.20 4.77
N LEU A 29 17.70 -5.52 5.93
CA LEU A 29 18.52 -6.71 6.14
C LEU A 29 17.88 -7.52 7.27
N GLU A 30 17.35 -8.67 6.93
CA GLU A 30 16.79 -9.63 7.86
C GLU A 30 17.69 -10.88 7.88
N SER A 31 18.09 -11.30 9.07
CA SER A 31 18.92 -12.50 9.24
C SER A 31 18.34 -13.37 10.34
N GLU A 32 17.91 -14.57 9.97
CA GLU A 32 17.66 -15.64 10.93
C GLU A 32 18.97 -16.37 11.20
N PHE A 33 19.43 -16.36 12.46
CA PHE A 33 20.72 -16.90 12.87
C PHE A 33 20.98 -18.36 12.50
N LYS A 34 20.01 -19.08 11.99
CA LYS A 34 20.14 -20.49 11.65
C LYS A 34 20.16 -20.82 10.15
N HIS A 35 19.46 -20.08 9.27
CA HIS A 35 19.29 -20.64 7.93
C HIS A 35 19.16 -19.64 6.76
N ASP A 36 18.68 -18.41 6.94
CA ASP A 36 18.45 -17.49 5.81
C ASP A 36 18.75 -16.03 6.17
N SER A 37 19.44 -15.35 5.27
CA SER A 37 19.59 -13.90 5.29
C SER A 37 18.85 -13.34 4.10
N ARG A 38 18.01 -12.33 4.32
CA ARG A 38 17.26 -11.64 3.27
C ARG A 38 17.72 -10.21 3.15
N VAL A 39 17.94 -9.79 1.94
CA VAL A 39 18.33 -8.43 1.63
C VAL A 39 17.34 -7.82 0.67
N SER A 40 16.80 -6.66 1.02
CA SER A 40 15.88 -5.92 0.15
C SER A 40 16.25 -4.46 0.09
N PHE A 41 16.17 -3.90 -1.09
CA PHE A 41 16.26 -2.47 -1.34
C PHE A 41 14.86 -1.94 -1.65
N LEU A 42 14.45 -0.92 -0.90
CA LEU A 42 13.13 -0.30 -1.01
C LEU A 42 13.24 1.04 -1.72
N LEU A 43 12.37 1.26 -2.68
CA LEU A 43 12.21 2.52 -3.40
C LEU A 43 10.76 2.95 -3.32
N GLY A 44 10.50 4.17 -2.91
CA GLY A 44 9.16 4.74 -2.83
C GLY A 44 9.10 6.09 -3.52
N TYR A 45 8.03 6.33 -4.26
CA TYR A 45 7.70 7.62 -4.85
C TYR A 45 6.30 8.03 -4.41
N SER A 46 6.20 9.23 -3.84
CA SER A 46 4.95 9.82 -3.40
C SER A 46 4.71 11.10 -4.16
N GLN A 47 3.57 11.19 -4.82
CA GLN A 47 3.10 12.41 -5.48
C GLN A 47 1.82 12.88 -4.79
N GLN A 48 1.87 14.07 -4.24
CA GLN A 48 0.74 14.72 -3.59
C GLN A 48 0.09 15.74 -4.55
N GLU A 49 -1.11 16.20 -4.20
CA GLU A 49 -1.83 17.21 -4.99
C GLU A 49 -2.05 16.83 -6.47
N VAL A 50 -2.25 15.54 -6.76
CA VAL A 50 -2.56 15.04 -8.12
C VAL A 50 -3.89 15.61 -8.64
N SER A 51 -4.79 16.01 -7.73
CA SER A 51 -6.06 16.67 -8.05
C SER A 51 -6.26 17.96 -7.25
N ARG A 52 -7.27 18.74 -7.66
CA ARG A 52 -7.66 19.98 -6.96
C ARG A 52 -8.06 19.79 -5.50
N TYR A 53 -8.40 18.58 -5.10
CA TYR A 53 -8.79 18.24 -3.73
C TYR A 53 -7.71 17.47 -2.98
N GLY A 54 -6.46 17.47 -3.49
CA GLY A 54 -5.33 16.86 -2.81
C GLY A 54 -5.27 15.34 -2.94
N ALA A 55 -5.57 14.81 -4.13
CA ALA A 55 -5.34 13.39 -4.37
C ALA A 55 -3.85 13.05 -4.22
N GLU A 56 -3.57 11.85 -3.71
CA GLU A 56 -2.23 11.36 -3.44
C GLU A 56 -1.98 10.04 -4.16
N TRP A 57 -0.85 9.97 -4.81
CA TRP A 57 -0.39 8.76 -5.48
C TRP A 57 0.92 8.29 -4.87
N LEU A 58 0.93 7.08 -4.35
CA LEU A 58 2.09 6.42 -3.77
C LEU A 58 2.43 5.19 -4.60
N THR A 59 3.70 5.05 -4.96
CA THR A 59 4.23 3.82 -5.56
C THR A 59 5.46 3.38 -4.79
N SER A 60 5.53 2.11 -4.44
CA SER A 60 6.67 1.50 -3.76
C SER A 60 7.12 0.25 -4.49
N ALA A 61 8.40 0.03 -4.53
CA ALA A 61 9.02 -1.16 -5.09
C ALA A 61 10.03 -1.74 -4.11
N SER A 62 10.08 -3.05 -3.99
CA SER A 62 11.12 -3.79 -3.30
C SER A 62 11.89 -4.63 -4.31
N ILE A 63 13.21 -4.57 -4.24
CA ILE A 63 14.12 -5.34 -5.09
C ILE A 63 15.03 -6.14 -4.16
N GLY A 64 15.16 -7.44 -4.42
CA GLY A 64 15.94 -8.36 -3.60
C GLY A 64 15.30 -9.74 -3.56
N ASP A 65 15.36 -10.40 -2.43
CA ASP A 65 14.90 -11.78 -2.27
C ASP A 65 13.38 -11.93 -2.40
N GLU A 66 12.62 -10.89 -2.05
CA GLU A 66 11.16 -10.84 -2.21
C GLU A 66 10.74 -9.58 -2.98
N PRO A 67 10.84 -9.61 -4.31
CA PRO A 67 10.50 -8.46 -5.12
C PRO A 67 9.00 -8.16 -5.07
N SER A 68 8.67 -6.88 -4.94
CA SER A 68 7.30 -6.40 -4.94
C SER A 68 7.18 -5.03 -5.59
N LEU A 69 6.02 -4.76 -6.12
CA LEU A 69 5.63 -3.46 -6.63
C LEU A 69 4.21 -3.18 -6.17
N GLU A 70 3.99 -2.05 -5.52
CA GLU A 70 2.67 -1.60 -5.09
C GLU A 70 2.45 -0.16 -5.53
N SER A 71 1.25 0.14 -5.97
CA SER A 71 0.83 1.49 -6.33
C SER A 71 -0.55 1.75 -5.75
N SER A 72 -0.71 2.86 -5.06
CA SER A 72 -1.96 3.26 -4.42
C SER A 72 -2.31 4.70 -4.77
N LEU A 73 -3.58 4.91 -5.04
CA LEU A 73 -4.17 6.21 -5.30
C LEU A 73 -5.27 6.46 -4.26
N TYR A 74 -5.14 7.56 -3.55
CA TYR A 74 -6.17 8.14 -2.70
C TYR A 74 -6.75 9.37 -3.37
N TRP A 75 -8.07 9.43 -3.51
CA TRP A 75 -8.74 10.48 -4.26
C TRP A 75 -9.89 11.09 -3.46
N PRO A 76 -9.69 12.25 -2.79
CA PRO A 76 -10.79 12.99 -2.18
C PRO A 76 -11.83 13.39 -3.22
N LEU A 77 -13.10 13.14 -2.91
CA LEU A 77 -14.24 13.42 -3.80
C LEU A 77 -14.92 14.75 -3.46
N ASP A 78 -14.68 15.27 -2.26
CA ASP A 78 -15.19 16.54 -1.79
C ASP A 78 -14.08 17.44 -1.22
N PRO A 79 -14.28 18.77 -1.13
CA PRO A 79 -13.26 19.69 -0.62
C PRO A 79 -12.90 19.49 0.84
N ALA A 80 -13.80 18.91 1.64
CA ALA A 80 -13.56 18.62 3.05
C ALA A 80 -12.80 17.30 3.28
N GLY A 81 -12.66 16.47 2.21
CA GLY A 81 -12.02 15.17 2.29
C GLY A 81 -12.83 14.09 3.02
N ASN A 82 -14.12 14.38 3.29
CA ASN A 82 -14.95 13.41 4.00
C ASN A 82 -15.27 12.17 3.16
N MET A 83 -15.45 12.36 1.86
CA MET A 83 -15.65 11.26 0.92
C MET A 83 -14.41 11.08 0.06
N PHE A 84 -14.00 9.85 -0.15
CA PHE A 84 -12.86 9.54 -0.98
C PHE A 84 -13.02 8.21 -1.72
N GLY A 85 -12.39 8.13 -2.89
CA GLY A 85 -12.12 6.89 -3.58
C GLY A 85 -10.70 6.41 -3.31
N TYR A 86 -10.47 5.12 -3.41
CA TYR A 86 -9.13 4.56 -3.37
C TYR A 86 -8.97 3.43 -4.38
N LEU A 87 -7.76 3.31 -4.89
CA LEU A 87 -7.34 2.24 -5.78
C LEU A 87 -5.94 1.81 -5.35
N THR A 88 -5.76 0.52 -5.13
CA THR A 88 -4.45 -0.07 -4.85
C THR A 88 -4.23 -1.24 -5.79
N GLY A 89 -3.06 -1.32 -6.38
CA GLY A 89 -2.63 -2.44 -7.20
C GLY A 89 -1.25 -2.88 -6.77
N GLY A 90 -1.02 -4.17 -6.61
CA GLY A 90 0.25 -4.70 -6.16
C GLY A 90 0.60 -6.03 -6.82
N TYR A 91 1.88 -6.22 -7.06
CA TYR A 91 2.50 -7.49 -7.43
C TYR A 91 3.50 -7.88 -6.36
N SER A 92 3.53 -9.15 -6.00
CA SER A 92 4.52 -9.69 -5.08
C SER A 92 4.98 -11.09 -5.50
N ASP A 93 6.26 -11.35 -5.28
CA ASP A 93 6.87 -12.68 -5.41
C ASP A 93 7.51 -13.02 -4.06
N ARG A 94 6.97 -14.02 -3.36
CA ARG A 94 7.36 -14.41 -2.01
C ARG A 94 7.71 -15.88 -1.95
N ALA A 95 8.71 -16.22 -1.16
CA ALA A 95 9.00 -17.59 -0.81
C ALA A 95 8.24 -17.99 0.46
N LEU A 96 7.47 -19.07 0.38
CA LEU A 96 6.86 -19.71 1.54
C LEU A 96 7.62 -20.99 1.86
N TYR A 97 8.01 -21.12 3.12
CA TYR A 97 8.77 -22.28 3.61
C TYR A 97 7.83 -23.18 4.40
N ASP A 98 7.80 -24.43 4.02
CA ASP A 98 7.08 -25.47 4.77
C ASP A 98 8.07 -26.27 5.60
N TYR A 99 7.76 -26.43 6.89
CA TYR A 99 8.60 -27.11 7.87
C TYR A 99 7.88 -28.32 8.45
N GLU A 100 8.50 -29.45 8.42
CA GLU A 100 8.02 -30.65 9.09
C GLU A 100 9.12 -31.13 10.08
N ASN A 101 8.76 -31.25 11.36
CA ASN A 101 9.70 -31.60 12.44
C ASN A 101 10.97 -30.71 12.50
N GLU A 102 10.78 -29.39 12.39
CA GLU A 102 11.87 -28.38 12.36
C GLU A 102 12.83 -28.49 11.16
N VAL A 103 12.53 -29.36 10.19
CA VAL A 103 13.29 -29.48 8.94
C VAL A 103 12.51 -28.85 7.81
N ARG A 104 13.16 -27.98 7.04
CA ARG A 104 12.58 -27.37 5.85
C ARG A 104 12.35 -28.44 4.79
N THR A 105 11.08 -28.75 4.53
CA THR A 105 10.70 -29.84 3.62
C THR A 105 10.40 -29.33 2.23
N THR A 106 9.80 -28.17 2.09
CA THR A 106 9.40 -27.64 0.78
C THR A 106 9.49 -26.12 0.75
N VAL A 107 9.84 -25.56 -0.40
CA VAL A 107 9.82 -24.13 -0.70
C VAL A 107 8.82 -23.90 -1.81
N TYR A 108 7.85 -23.05 -1.54
CA TYR A 108 6.88 -22.59 -2.54
C TYR A 108 7.21 -21.15 -2.93
N ALA A 109 7.27 -20.88 -4.23
CA ALA A 109 7.23 -19.51 -4.73
C ALA A 109 5.77 -19.13 -4.97
N LEU A 110 5.34 -18.06 -4.30
CA LEU A 110 4.00 -17.50 -4.42
C LEU A 110 4.08 -16.18 -5.16
N ARG A 111 3.55 -16.13 -6.36
CA ARG A 111 3.44 -14.93 -7.18
C ARG A 111 2.00 -14.52 -7.27
N GLY A 112 1.73 -13.27 -6.97
CA GLY A 112 0.37 -12.76 -6.99
C GLY A 112 0.27 -11.31 -7.45
N LEU A 113 -0.85 -11.03 -8.11
CA LEU A 113 -1.34 -9.70 -8.41
C LEU A 113 -2.58 -9.46 -7.57
N GLU A 114 -2.63 -8.33 -6.88
CA GLU A 114 -3.80 -7.89 -6.12
C GLU A 114 -4.23 -6.51 -6.60
N VAL A 115 -5.53 -6.32 -6.75
CA VAL A 115 -6.13 -5.02 -7.04
C VAL A 115 -7.31 -4.82 -6.10
N THR A 116 -7.33 -3.68 -5.43
CA THR A 116 -8.43 -3.26 -4.56
C THR A 116 -8.91 -1.89 -4.98
N ALA A 117 -10.21 -1.73 -5.16
CA ALA A 117 -10.83 -0.45 -5.45
C ALA A 117 -12.05 -0.25 -4.56
N GLY A 118 -12.25 0.96 -4.08
CA GLY A 118 -13.37 1.24 -3.19
C GLY A 118 -13.58 2.71 -2.93
N ILE A 119 -14.55 2.95 -2.08
CA ILE A 119 -14.92 4.28 -1.58
C ILE A 119 -14.92 4.29 -0.06
N GLY A 120 -14.69 5.42 0.52
CA GLY A 120 -14.70 5.62 1.95
C GLY A 120 -15.36 6.93 2.36
N PHE A 121 -15.73 6.96 3.61
CA PHE A 121 -16.24 8.13 4.28
C PHE A 121 -15.55 8.30 5.62
N GLU A 122 -15.12 9.53 5.92
CA GLU A 122 -14.48 9.90 7.16
C GLU A 122 -15.24 11.07 7.80
N TYR A 123 -15.46 11.02 9.08
CA TYR A 123 -16.17 12.08 9.80
C TYR A 123 -15.33 12.62 10.94
N GLN A 124 -14.97 13.89 10.83
CA GLN A 124 -14.25 14.68 11.85
C GLN A 124 -12.95 14.03 12.38
N GLY A 125 -12.34 13.12 11.62
CA GLY A 125 -11.18 12.36 12.07
C GLY A 125 -11.46 11.33 13.17
N GLN A 126 -12.73 11.17 13.59
CA GLN A 126 -13.10 10.26 14.67
C GLN A 126 -13.46 8.86 14.17
N TRP A 127 -14.07 8.76 13.02
CA TRP A 127 -14.38 7.46 12.45
C TRP A 127 -14.29 7.46 10.92
N ARG A 128 -13.89 6.33 10.42
CA ARG A 128 -13.74 6.08 8.98
C ARG A 128 -14.40 4.76 8.62
N THR A 129 -15.18 4.77 7.55
CA THR A 129 -15.71 3.55 6.96
C THR A 129 -15.30 3.43 5.50
N THR A 130 -14.95 2.24 5.06
CA THR A 130 -14.59 1.97 3.66
C THR A 130 -15.29 0.72 3.18
N VAL A 131 -15.73 0.74 1.92
CA VAL A 131 -16.26 -0.42 1.21
C VAL A 131 -15.49 -0.55 -0.09
N GLY A 132 -15.01 -1.74 -0.40
CA GLY A 132 -14.23 -1.99 -1.60
C GLY A 132 -14.35 -3.41 -2.11
N LEU A 133 -13.96 -3.57 -3.35
CA LEU A 133 -13.80 -4.85 -4.01
C LEU A 133 -12.31 -5.15 -4.14
N ARG A 134 -11.92 -6.33 -3.72
CA ARG A 134 -10.57 -6.86 -3.91
C ARG A 134 -10.62 -8.04 -4.88
N ARG A 135 -9.67 -8.06 -5.79
CA ARG A 135 -9.36 -9.21 -6.63
C ARG A 135 -7.91 -9.58 -6.47
N THR A 136 -7.68 -10.86 -6.23
CA THR A 136 -6.33 -11.43 -6.09
C THR A 136 -6.21 -12.60 -7.05
N GLU A 137 -5.20 -12.57 -7.89
CA GLU A 137 -4.87 -13.65 -8.81
C GLU A 137 -3.40 -14.04 -8.63
N GLY A 138 -3.11 -15.32 -8.58
CA GLY A 138 -1.74 -15.75 -8.40
C GLY A 138 -1.49 -17.23 -8.67
N ARG A 139 -0.22 -17.59 -8.50
CA ARG A 139 0.26 -18.97 -8.68
C ARG A 139 1.24 -19.32 -7.58
N ALA A 140 1.05 -20.49 -7.02
CA ALA A 140 2.00 -21.12 -6.13
C ALA A 140 2.64 -22.32 -6.85
N HIS A 141 3.96 -22.39 -6.84
CA HIS A 141 4.67 -23.55 -7.37
C HIS A 141 5.78 -23.98 -6.42
N ALA A 142 5.95 -25.29 -6.26
CA ALA A 142 7.03 -25.84 -5.46
C ALA A 142 8.37 -25.67 -6.22
N VAL A 143 9.34 -25.00 -5.59
CA VAL A 143 10.67 -24.76 -6.14
C VAL A 143 11.62 -25.88 -5.74
N SER A 144 11.49 -26.39 -4.51
CA SER A 144 12.30 -27.50 -4.00
C SER A 144 11.53 -28.30 -2.97
N GLY A 145 11.80 -29.60 -2.84
CA GLY A 145 11.21 -30.49 -1.84
C GLY A 145 10.71 -31.80 -2.42
N LEU A 146 10.17 -32.66 -1.55
CA LEU A 146 9.63 -33.99 -1.88
C LEU A 146 8.26 -33.94 -2.54
N SER A 147 7.60 -32.79 -2.53
CA SER A 147 6.27 -32.64 -3.13
C SER A 147 6.36 -32.60 -4.65
N GLN A 148 5.51 -33.40 -5.31
CA GLN A 148 5.34 -33.32 -6.75
C GLN A 148 5.00 -31.88 -7.14
N ARG A 149 5.58 -31.40 -8.24
CA ARG A 149 5.37 -30.06 -8.82
C ARG A 149 3.87 -29.78 -9.00
N THR A 150 3.23 -29.27 -7.99
CA THR A 150 1.84 -28.86 -8.05
C THR A 150 1.82 -27.37 -8.29
N ASN A 151 1.51 -26.95 -9.50
CA ASN A 151 1.20 -25.55 -9.80
C ASN A 151 -0.25 -25.33 -9.39
N LEU A 152 -0.45 -24.57 -8.33
CA LEU A 152 -1.76 -24.16 -7.85
C LEU A 152 -1.99 -22.70 -8.28
N GLY A 153 -2.98 -22.49 -9.14
CA GLY A 153 -3.50 -21.15 -9.41
C GLY A 153 -4.61 -20.81 -8.42
N PHE A 154 -4.69 -19.58 -8.01
CA PHE A 154 -5.81 -19.03 -7.26
C PHE A 154 -6.30 -17.74 -7.90
N ASP A 155 -7.60 -17.57 -7.91
CA ASP A 155 -8.31 -16.37 -8.37
C ASP A 155 -9.46 -16.15 -7.40
N GLU A 156 -9.37 -15.07 -6.63
CA GLU A 156 -10.31 -14.75 -5.57
C GLU A 156 -10.81 -13.33 -5.74
N SER A 157 -12.11 -13.14 -5.53
CA SER A 157 -12.73 -11.82 -5.45
C SER A 157 -13.48 -11.71 -4.14
N SER A 158 -13.27 -10.63 -3.42
CA SER A 158 -13.89 -10.37 -2.13
C SER A 158 -14.46 -8.96 -2.04
N LEU A 159 -15.55 -8.83 -1.28
CA LEU A 159 -16.08 -7.57 -0.83
C LEU A 159 -15.52 -7.29 0.56
N GLU A 160 -14.90 -6.13 0.72
CA GLU A 160 -14.35 -5.70 1.99
C GLU A 160 -15.15 -4.54 2.58
N TRP A 161 -15.41 -4.64 3.85
CA TRP A 161 -15.91 -3.53 4.63
C TRP A 161 -15.02 -3.34 5.86
N ARG A 162 -14.56 -2.12 6.08
CA ARG A 162 -13.75 -1.76 7.24
C ARG A 162 -14.36 -0.56 7.94
N PHE A 163 -14.43 -0.64 9.25
CA PHE A 163 -14.82 0.45 10.12
C PHE A 163 -13.73 0.68 11.15
N VAL A 164 -13.31 1.93 11.30
CA VAL A 164 -12.30 2.36 12.26
C VAL A 164 -12.90 3.49 13.08
N PHE A 165 -12.77 3.38 14.37
CA PHE A 165 -13.13 4.41 15.33
C PHE A 165 -11.90 4.72 16.19
N ASP A 166 -11.56 6.02 16.31
CA ASP A 166 -10.40 6.51 17.08
C ASP A 166 -10.86 7.37 18.25
#